data_b233bd477de6973a8f9f014ff25ed010
#
_entry.id   b233bd477de6973a8f9f014ff25ed010
#
_cell.length_a   1.000
_cell.length_b   1.000
_cell.length_c   1.000
_cell.angle_alpha   90.00
_cell.angle_beta   90.00
_cell.angle_gamma   90.00
#
_symmetry.space_group_name_H-M   'P 1'
#
loop_
_entity.id
_entity.type
_entity.pdbx_description
1 polymer ?
#
loop_
_entity_poly.entity_id
_entity_poly.type
_entity_poly.pdbx_seq_one_letter_code
_entity_poly.pdbx_strand_id
1 'polypeptide(L)'
;MLLFLDALTVVWNNLYPYIDRSLNDLLKSTVALFVVIDPIGSVPLFIALTKDMKGGDRKRVSTSAIITAASLLIVFAIAGTQILSIFGITIFSFMIAGGVLLFIVSIELLTHGAWRFGHAGSSEDSGVVPLAFPLLAGPGAITSVIISFQSYGIVITMLSIAIVIGITYLVLLMINPIYRLLGRRGSTIVTRVFAVFIAAIAVQYIIVGIKHLI
;
A
#
# COMPACT_ATOMS: atom_id res chain seq x y z
N MET A 1 -20.75 -29.40 -38.07
CA MET A 1 -20.38 -27.95 -38.02
C MET A 1 -21.39 -27.15 -37.18
N LEU A 2 -22.71 -27.26 -37.44
CA LEU A 2 -23.74 -26.55 -36.67
C LEU A 2 -23.79 -26.94 -35.20
N LEU A 3 -23.78 -28.23 -34.86
CA LEU A 3 -23.74 -28.70 -33.45
C LEU A 3 -22.50 -28.23 -32.66
N PHE A 4 -21.37 -28.02 -33.32
CA PHE A 4 -20.15 -27.50 -32.68
C PHE A 4 -20.28 -26.00 -32.39
N LEU A 5 -20.91 -25.24 -33.28
CA LEU A 5 -21.17 -23.79 -33.07
C LEU A 5 -22.21 -23.58 -31.95
N ASP A 6 -23.25 -24.42 -31.88
CA ASP A 6 -24.24 -24.39 -30.81
C ASP A 6 -23.62 -24.72 -29.45
N ALA A 7 -22.73 -25.71 -29.39
CA ALA A 7 -21.98 -26.02 -28.16
C ALA A 7 -21.08 -24.86 -27.71
N LEU A 8 -20.40 -24.19 -28.64
CA LEU A 8 -19.56 -23.01 -28.34
C LEU A 8 -20.39 -21.83 -27.85
N THR A 9 -21.58 -21.58 -28.42
CA THR A 9 -22.45 -20.49 -27.97
C THR A 9 -23.04 -20.77 -26.58
N VAL A 10 -23.37 -22.00 -26.27
CA VAL A 10 -23.83 -22.40 -24.92
C VAL A 10 -22.72 -22.25 -23.90
N VAL A 11 -21.50 -22.69 -24.21
CA VAL A 11 -20.33 -22.52 -23.34
C VAL A 11 -20.04 -21.03 -23.13
N TRP A 12 -20.05 -20.23 -24.20
CA TRP A 12 -19.81 -18.78 -24.11
C TRP A 12 -20.85 -18.07 -23.26
N ASN A 13 -22.13 -18.32 -23.49
CA ASN A 13 -23.23 -17.69 -22.74
C ASN A 13 -23.22 -18.05 -21.25
N ASN A 14 -22.69 -19.22 -20.90
CA ASN A 14 -22.53 -19.64 -19.50
C ASN A 14 -21.25 -19.07 -18.85
N LEU A 15 -20.16 -18.96 -19.59
CA LEU A 15 -18.89 -18.46 -19.07
C LEU A 15 -18.79 -16.93 -19.01
N TYR A 16 -19.38 -16.25 -20.00
CA TYR A 16 -19.28 -14.79 -20.12
C TYR A 16 -19.73 -14.04 -18.86
N PRO A 17 -20.88 -14.35 -18.23
CA PRO A 17 -21.32 -13.66 -17.01
C PRO A 17 -20.36 -13.86 -15.83
N TYR A 18 -19.71 -15.03 -15.72
CA TYR A 18 -18.75 -15.31 -14.67
C TYR A 18 -17.44 -14.53 -14.88
N ILE A 19 -16.97 -14.45 -16.13
CA ILE A 19 -15.76 -13.70 -16.49
C ILE A 19 -16.01 -12.21 -16.24
N ASP A 20 -17.13 -11.67 -16.69
CA ASP A 20 -17.47 -10.26 -16.52
C ASP A 20 -17.58 -9.88 -15.04
N ARG A 21 -18.22 -10.69 -14.22
CA ARG A 21 -18.29 -10.50 -12.77
C ARG A 21 -16.91 -10.54 -12.13
N SER A 22 -16.08 -11.53 -12.46
CA SER A 22 -14.74 -11.68 -11.89
C SER A 22 -13.82 -10.54 -12.28
N LEU A 23 -13.90 -10.04 -13.50
CA LEU A 23 -13.15 -8.85 -13.95
C LEU A 23 -13.60 -7.59 -13.20
N ASN A 24 -14.90 -7.40 -13.02
CA ASN A 24 -15.43 -6.26 -12.29
C ASN A 24 -15.02 -6.29 -10.81
N ASP A 25 -15.05 -7.46 -10.17
CA ASP A 25 -14.62 -7.65 -8.79
C ASP A 25 -13.11 -7.43 -8.65
N LEU A 26 -12.31 -7.90 -9.62
CA LEU A 26 -10.86 -7.63 -9.68
C LEU A 26 -10.59 -6.13 -9.84
N LEU A 27 -11.30 -5.45 -10.72
CA LEU A 27 -11.15 -4.00 -10.90
C LEU A 27 -11.48 -3.24 -9.60
N LYS A 28 -12.61 -3.56 -8.96
CA LYS A 28 -13.01 -2.92 -7.68
C LYS A 28 -11.97 -3.13 -6.60
N SER A 29 -11.52 -4.36 -6.40
CA SER A 29 -10.50 -4.69 -5.41
C SER A 29 -9.17 -3.99 -5.69
N THR A 30 -8.72 -4.02 -6.96
CA THR A 30 -7.46 -3.39 -7.39
C THR A 30 -7.51 -1.88 -7.23
N VAL A 31 -8.60 -1.23 -7.67
CA VAL A 31 -8.74 0.23 -7.55
C VAL A 31 -8.80 0.65 -6.08
N ALA A 32 -9.58 -0.05 -5.25
CA ALA A 32 -9.66 0.24 -3.82
C ALA A 32 -8.28 0.14 -3.15
N LEU A 33 -7.56 -0.94 -3.41
CA LEU A 33 -6.22 -1.14 -2.85
C LEU A 33 -5.20 -0.13 -3.41
N PHE A 34 -5.27 0.20 -4.70
CA PHE A 34 -4.40 1.19 -5.34
C PHE A 34 -4.56 2.58 -4.74
N VAL A 35 -5.82 3.01 -4.51
CA VAL A 35 -6.10 4.31 -3.91
C VAL A 35 -5.58 4.39 -2.48
N VAL A 36 -5.70 3.31 -1.71
CA VAL A 36 -5.29 3.29 -0.31
C VAL A 36 -3.77 3.17 -0.14
N ILE A 37 -3.09 2.37 -0.96
CA ILE A 37 -1.62 2.25 -0.96
C ILE A 37 -0.98 3.54 -1.47
N ASP A 38 -1.68 4.23 -2.39
CA ASP A 38 -1.22 5.47 -3.03
C ASP A 38 0.26 5.39 -3.51
N PRO A 39 0.53 4.62 -4.57
CA PRO A 39 1.90 4.46 -5.07
C PRO A 39 2.58 5.78 -5.45
N ILE A 40 1.79 6.77 -5.89
CA ILE A 40 2.30 8.08 -6.31
C ILE A 40 2.63 8.91 -5.07
N GLY A 41 1.76 8.94 -4.07
CA GLY A 41 1.98 9.63 -2.79
C GLY A 41 3.12 9.02 -1.96
N SER A 42 3.48 7.75 -2.18
CA SER A 42 4.64 7.12 -1.53
C SER A 42 5.99 7.62 -2.06
N VAL A 43 6.04 8.20 -3.29
CA VAL A 43 7.26 8.69 -3.94
C VAL A 43 8.01 9.74 -3.10
N PRO A 44 7.38 10.80 -2.60
CA PRO A 44 8.07 11.82 -1.81
C PRO A 44 8.64 11.28 -0.50
N LEU A 45 7.92 10.38 0.17
CA LEU A 45 8.41 9.72 1.38
C LEU A 45 9.62 8.85 1.05
N PHE A 46 9.57 8.06 -0.01
CA PHE A 46 10.70 7.26 -0.45
C PHE A 46 11.92 8.12 -0.76
N ILE A 47 11.74 9.26 -1.44
CA ILE A 47 12.81 10.21 -1.71
C ILE A 47 13.41 10.72 -0.39
N ALA A 48 12.57 11.08 0.58
CA ALA A 48 13.02 11.58 1.88
C ALA A 48 13.85 10.54 2.66
N LEU A 49 13.41 9.27 2.62
CA LEU A 49 14.08 8.15 3.29
C LEU A 49 15.41 7.78 2.64
N THR A 50 15.55 7.97 1.32
CA THR A 50 16.67 7.48 0.54
C THR A 50 17.57 8.59 0.00
N LYS A 51 17.34 9.85 0.40
CA LYS A 51 18.05 11.02 -0.17
C LYS A 51 19.58 10.95 -0.05
N ASP A 52 20.08 10.38 1.05
CA ASP A 52 21.52 10.28 1.35
C ASP A 52 22.12 8.92 0.91
N MET A 53 21.30 8.03 0.29
CA MET A 53 21.69 6.69 -0.15
C MET A 53 22.20 6.68 -1.59
N LYS A 54 23.13 5.76 -1.89
CA LYS A 54 23.57 5.48 -3.26
C LYS A 54 22.49 4.73 -4.04
N GLY A 55 22.57 4.74 -5.38
CA GLY A 55 21.55 4.12 -6.23
C GLY A 55 21.32 2.61 -6.01
N GLY A 56 22.38 1.89 -5.64
CA GLY A 56 22.29 0.46 -5.30
C GLY A 56 21.50 0.22 -4.01
N ASP A 57 21.78 1.01 -2.98
CA ASP A 57 21.12 0.92 -1.67
C ASP A 57 19.63 1.30 -1.79
N ARG A 58 19.30 2.31 -2.60
CA ARG A 58 17.91 2.68 -2.90
C ARG A 58 17.11 1.53 -3.50
N LYS A 59 17.69 0.82 -4.47
CA LYS A 59 17.03 -0.35 -5.09
C LYS A 59 16.81 -1.44 -4.06
N ARG A 60 17.77 -1.69 -3.18
CA ARG A 60 17.67 -2.68 -2.12
C ARG A 60 16.56 -2.33 -1.12
N VAL A 61 16.51 -1.08 -0.66
CA VAL A 61 15.45 -0.57 0.23
C VAL A 61 14.08 -0.68 -0.44
N SER A 62 13.94 -0.29 -1.73
CA SER A 62 12.69 -0.46 -2.49
C SER A 62 12.25 -1.91 -2.51
N THR A 63 13.15 -2.82 -2.88
CA THR A 63 12.84 -4.25 -3.00
C THR A 63 12.46 -4.84 -1.65
N SER A 64 13.23 -4.56 -0.59
CA SER A 64 12.94 -5.04 0.77
C SER A 64 11.60 -4.50 1.28
N ALA A 65 11.32 -3.21 1.09
CA ALA A 65 10.05 -2.60 1.52
C ALA A 65 8.86 -3.20 0.77
N ILE A 66 8.97 -3.42 -0.54
CA ILE A 66 7.92 -4.03 -1.37
C ILE A 66 7.66 -5.48 -0.95
N ILE A 67 8.72 -6.28 -0.73
CA ILE A 67 8.57 -7.67 -0.28
C ILE A 67 7.91 -7.71 1.10
N THR A 68 8.37 -6.86 2.02
CA THR A 68 7.79 -6.78 3.38
C THR A 68 6.32 -6.36 3.32
N ALA A 69 6.00 -5.31 2.56
CA ALA A 69 4.62 -4.86 2.40
C ALA A 69 3.73 -5.94 1.78
N ALA A 70 4.18 -6.58 0.69
CA ALA A 70 3.45 -7.69 0.05
C ALA A 70 3.20 -8.84 1.03
N SER A 71 4.23 -9.24 1.79
CA SER A 71 4.11 -10.30 2.79
C SER A 71 3.10 -9.95 3.87
N LEU A 72 3.13 -8.73 4.39
CA LEU A 72 2.16 -8.25 5.38
C LEU A 72 0.74 -8.27 4.81
N LEU A 73 0.53 -7.74 3.60
CA LEU A 73 -0.79 -7.72 2.98
C LEU A 73 -1.33 -9.14 2.73
N ILE A 74 -0.49 -10.07 2.30
CA ILE A 74 -0.88 -11.48 2.10
C ILE A 74 -1.25 -12.14 3.43
N VAL A 75 -0.44 -11.96 4.46
CA VAL A 75 -0.71 -12.51 5.79
C VAL A 75 -2.02 -11.97 6.34
N PHE A 76 -2.22 -10.65 6.26
CA PHE A 76 -3.46 -10.03 6.75
C PHE A 76 -4.67 -10.28 5.85
N ALA A 77 -4.50 -10.53 4.56
CA ALA A 77 -5.61 -10.96 3.71
C ALA A 77 -6.15 -12.32 4.16
N ILE A 78 -5.26 -13.28 4.46
CA ILE A 78 -5.63 -14.65 4.80
C ILE A 78 -6.03 -14.78 6.28
N ALA A 79 -5.28 -14.19 7.18
CA ALA A 79 -5.38 -14.40 8.62
C ALA A 79 -5.69 -13.12 9.42
N GLY A 80 -5.99 -11.99 8.76
CA GLY A 80 -6.10 -10.69 9.44
C GLY A 80 -7.20 -10.64 10.47
N THR A 81 -8.38 -11.17 10.18
CA THR A 81 -9.47 -11.25 11.16
C THR A 81 -9.13 -12.11 12.37
N GLN A 82 -8.46 -13.23 12.15
CA GLN A 82 -8.01 -14.13 13.20
C GLN A 82 -6.91 -13.49 14.06
N ILE A 83 -5.94 -12.85 13.42
CA ILE A 83 -4.85 -12.14 14.11
C ILE A 83 -5.45 -11.06 15.03
N LEU A 84 -6.29 -10.17 14.48
CA LEU A 84 -6.92 -9.12 15.27
C LEU A 84 -7.77 -9.68 16.42
N SER A 85 -8.52 -10.76 16.18
CA SER A 85 -9.34 -11.43 17.19
C SER A 85 -8.52 -12.04 18.32
N ILE A 86 -7.37 -12.67 18.02
CA ILE A 86 -6.47 -13.23 19.05
C ILE A 86 -5.97 -12.14 19.99
N PHE A 87 -5.68 -10.95 19.48
CA PHE A 87 -5.26 -9.81 20.30
C PHE A 87 -6.42 -9.04 20.92
N GLY A 88 -7.67 -9.42 20.65
CA GLY A 88 -8.85 -8.67 21.09
C GLY A 88 -8.97 -7.27 20.49
N ILE A 89 -8.38 -7.05 19.32
CA ILE A 89 -8.31 -5.74 18.65
C ILE A 89 -9.33 -5.71 17.52
N THR A 90 -10.10 -4.63 17.43
CA THR A 90 -10.95 -4.39 16.28
C THR A 90 -10.15 -3.78 15.11
N ILE A 91 -10.65 -3.95 13.90
CA ILE A 91 -10.07 -3.30 12.71
C ILE A 91 -10.06 -1.77 12.86
N PHE A 92 -11.04 -1.22 13.54
CA PHE A 92 -11.16 0.22 13.79
C PHE A 92 -10.12 0.72 14.79
N SER A 93 -9.86 -0.03 15.87
CA SER A 93 -8.76 0.27 16.81
C SER A 93 -7.40 0.21 16.10
N PHE A 94 -7.23 -0.76 15.21
CA PHE A 94 -6.03 -0.89 14.38
C PHE A 94 -5.86 0.31 13.42
N MET A 95 -6.96 0.82 12.83
CA MET A 95 -6.94 2.04 12.00
C MET A 95 -6.54 3.27 12.81
N ILE A 96 -7.03 3.43 14.03
CA ILE A 96 -6.64 4.55 14.91
C ILE A 96 -5.13 4.49 15.20
N ALA A 97 -4.64 3.34 15.66
CA ALA A 97 -3.23 3.17 15.99
C ALA A 97 -2.31 3.45 14.80
N GLY A 98 -2.65 2.91 13.63
CA GLY A 98 -1.89 3.17 12.42
C GLY A 98 -1.98 4.60 11.90
N GLY A 99 -3.13 5.26 12.08
CA GLY A 99 -3.30 6.68 11.83
C GLY A 99 -2.37 7.52 12.71
N VAL A 100 -2.27 7.21 14.00
CA VAL A 100 -1.32 7.87 14.92
C VAL A 100 0.13 7.69 14.45
N LEU A 101 0.52 6.48 14.05
CA LEU A 101 1.87 6.22 13.52
C LEU A 101 2.16 7.02 12.26
N LEU A 102 1.23 7.04 11.29
CA LEU A 102 1.37 7.85 10.07
C LEU A 102 1.44 9.36 10.38
N PHE A 103 0.69 9.82 11.38
CA PHE A 103 0.73 11.22 11.80
C PHE A 103 2.11 11.61 12.35
N ILE A 104 2.71 10.75 13.18
CA ILE A 104 4.08 10.93 13.69
C ILE A 104 5.07 10.98 12.53
N VAL A 105 4.96 10.06 11.56
CA VAL A 105 5.80 10.07 10.34
C VAL A 105 5.67 11.39 9.59
N SER A 106 4.44 11.89 9.41
CA SER A 106 4.18 13.13 8.68
C SER A 106 4.78 14.36 9.35
N ILE A 107 4.69 14.46 10.68
CA ILE A 107 5.30 15.57 11.44
C ILE A 107 6.81 15.55 11.28
N GLU A 108 7.44 14.39 11.34
CA GLU A 108 8.88 14.28 11.17
C GLU A 108 9.35 14.71 9.78
N LEU A 109 8.63 14.29 8.74
CA LEU A 109 8.90 14.73 7.36
C LEU A 109 8.71 16.23 7.17
N LEU A 110 7.68 16.81 7.81
CA LEU A 110 7.40 18.23 7.73
C LEU A 110 8.49 19.07 8.41
N THR A 111 8.92 18.67 9.59
CA THR A 111 9.89 19.43 10.41
C THR A 111 11.33 19.23 9.94
N HIS A 112 11.76 18.01 9.71
CA HIS A 112 13.13 17.67 9.38
C HIS A 112 13.37 17.44 7.88
N GLY A 113 12.32 17.25 7.07
CA GLY A 113 12.41 16.91 5.65
C GLY A 113 13.09 15.57 5.39
N ALA A 114 13.18 14.72 6.41
CA ALA A 114 13.77 13.39 6.38
C ALA A 114 13.29 12.56 7.57
N TRP A 115 13.32 11.25 7.43
CA TRP A 115 13.05 10.32 8.53
C TRP A 115 14.32 10.16 9.40
N ARG A 116 14.21 10.41 10.69
CA ARG A 116 15.35 10.37 11.64
C ARG A 116 15.17 9.29 12.70
N PHE A 117 13.95 8.82 12.97
CA PHE A 117 13.67 7.72 13.88
C PHE A 117 14.24 6.42 13.30
N GLY A 118 15.33 5.89 13.84
CA GLY A 118 15.96 4.65 13.38
C GLY A 118 17.44 4.77 13.01
N HIS A 119 18.05 5.94 13.18
CA HIS A 119 19.49 6.12 12.91
C HIS A 119 20.41 5.51 14.00
N ALA A 120 19.90 4.66 14.88
CA ALA A 120 20.71 3.95 15.88
C ALA A 120 21.29 2.61 15.38
N GLY A 121 21.06 2.24 14.12
CA GLY A 121 21.59 1.02 13.49
C GLY A 121 21.95 1.24 12.04
N SER A 122 22.71 0.33 11.46
CA SER A 122 23.22 0.34 10.07
C SER A 122 22.21 0.89 9.06
N SER A 123 22.67 1.74 8.17
CA SER A 123 21.93 2.57 7.21
C SER A 123 20.94 1.87 6.27
N GLU A 124 20.90 0.54 6.23
CA GLU A 124 20.08 -0.23 5.28
C GLU A 124 18.66 -0.50 5.79
N ASP A 125 18.45 -0.73 7.09
CA ASP A 125 17.13 -1.10 7.64
C ASP A 125 16.24 0.11 7.98
N SER A 126 16.83 1.29 8.15
CA SER A 126 16.13 2.50 8.59
C SER A 126 15.12 3.06 7.59
N GLY A 127 15.22 2.69 6.31
CA GLY A 127 14.29 3.11 5.26
C GLY A 127 13.15 2.10 4.99
N VAL A 128 13.37 0.83 5.31
CA VAL A 128 12.43 -0.25 4.97
C VAL A 128 11.17 -0.18 5.83
N VAL A 129 11.33 -0.02 7.15
CA VAL A 129 10.21 -0.06 8.11
C VAL A 129 9.18 1.03 7.83
N PRO A 130 9.49 2.35 7.79
CA PRO A 130 8.44 3.33 7.60
C PRO A 130 7.79 3.28 6.21
N LEU A 131 8.50 2.76 5.21
CA LEU A 131 7.95 2.60 3.87
C LEU A 131 7.04 1.37 3.79
N ALA A 132 7.48 0.21 4.28
CA ALA A 132 6.69 -1.02 4.25
C ALA A 132 5.48 -0.92 5.18
N PHE A 133 5.68 -0.48 6.40
CA PHE A 133 4.67 -0.24 7.42
C PHE A 133 5.04 1.01 8.22
N PRO A 134 4.14 1.97 8.45
CA PRO A 134 2.69 1.92 8.20
C PRO A 134 2.23 2.48 6.82
N LEU A 135 3.14 2.76 5.86
CA LEU A 135 2.75 3.43 4.62
C LEU A 135 2.13 2.45 3.60
N LEU A 136 2.92 1.55 3.00
CA LEU A 136 2.43 0.67 1.93
C LEU A 136 1.47 -0.40 2.45
N ALA A 137 1.82 -1.09 3.52
CA ALA A 137 0.94 -2.03 4.21
C ALA A 137 0.34 -1.39 5.47
N GLY A 138 -0.17 -0.17 5.35
CA GLY A 138 -0.83 0.54 6.44
C GLY A 138 -2.20 -0.04 6.80
N PRO A 139 -2.81 0.46 7.88
CA PRO A 139 -4.11 -0.06 8.36
C PRO A 139 -5.20 -0.03 7.30
N GLY A 140 -5.22 0.99 6.45
CA GLY A 140 -6.17 1.09 5.34
C GLY A 140 -5.96 -0.01 4.29
N ALA A 141 -4.70 -0.28 3.91
CA ALA A 141 -4.38 -1.33 2.95
C ALA A 141 -4.68 -2.72 3.53
N ILE A 142 -4.34 -2.95 4.80
CA ILE A 142 -4.68 -4.18 5.53
C ILE A 142 -6.19 -4.38 5.60
N THR A 143 -6.95 -3.33 5.95
CA THR A 143 -8.43 -3.37 5.93
C THR A 143 -8.97 -3.70 4.55
N SER A 144 -8.43 -3.06 3.51
CA SER A 144 -8.86 -3.30 2.12
C SER A 144 -8.65 -4.74 1.69
N VAL A 145 -7.50 -5.36 2.02
CA VAL A 145 -7.26 -6.77 1.64
C VAL A 145 -8.09 -7.75 2.45
N ILE A 146 -8.39 -7.47 3.73
CA ILE A 146 -9.31 -8.28 4.55
C ILE A 146 -10.72 -8.24 3.94
N ILE A 147 -11.23 -7.05 3.60
CA ILE A 147 -12.55 -6.89 2.98
C ILE A 147 -12.58 -7.53 1.60
N SER A 148 -11.54 -7.35 0.79
CA SER A 148 -11.44 -7.98 -0.53
C SER A 148 -11.49 -9.49 -0.43
N PHE A 149 -10.75 -10.08 0.52
CA PHE A 149 -10.76 -11.53 0.73
C PHE A 149 -12.16 -12.05 1.12
N GLN A 150 -12.85 -11.35 2.01
CA GLN A 150 -14.20 -11.72 2.44
C GLN A 150 -15.25 -11.58 1.33
N SER A 151 -15.12 -10.55 0.47
CA SER A 151 -16.11 -10.22 -0.55
C SER A 151 -15.90 -10.95 -1.87
N TYR A 152 -14.63 -11.17 -2.28
CA TYR A 152 -14.26 -11.64 -3.62
C TYR A 152 -13.43 -12.92 -3.61
N GLY A 153 -12.99 -13.38 -2.42
CA GLY A 153 -12.18 -14.59 -2.25
C GLY A 153 -10.69 -14.40 -2.53
N ILE A 154 -9.94 -15.50 -2.32
CA ILE A 154 -8.47 -15.49 -2.31
C ILE A 154 -7.85 -15.11 -3.66
N VAL A 155 -8.39 -15.60 -4.77
CA VAL A 155 -7.78 -15.41 -6.10
C VAL A 155 -7.79 -13.94 -6.51
N ILE A 156 -8.95 -13.29 -6.38
CA ILE A 156 -9.11 -11.86 -6.72
C ILE A 156 -8.24 -11.01 -5.82
N THR A 157 -8.21 -11.30 -4.52
CA THR A 157 -7.40 -10.54 -3.57
C THR A 157 -5.90 -10.68 -3.85
N MET A 158 -5.41 -11.90 -4.11
CA MET A 158 -3.98 -12.11 -4.45
C MET A 158 -3.59 -11.42 -5.75
N LEU A 159 -4.46 -11.49 -6.78
CA LEU A 159 -4.21 -10.78 -8.04
C LEU A 159 -4.18 -9.26 -7.82
N SER A 160 -5.11 -8.71 -7.04
CA SER A 160 -5.14 -7.27 -6.72
C SER A 160 -3.87 -6.83 -5.98
N ILE A 161 -3.42 -7.59 -4.98
CA ILE A 161 -2.16 -7.33 -4.27
C ILE A 161 -0.99 -7.36 -5.26
N ALA A 162 -0.90 -8.40 -6.10
CA ALA A 162 0.19 -8.54 -7.06
C ALA A 162 0.24 -7.37 -8.06
N ILE A 163 -0.91 -6.95 -8.59
CA ILE A 163 -1.01 -5.83 -9.52
C ILE A 163 -0.57 -4.53 -8.85
N VAL A 164 -1.14 -4.20 -7.68
CA VAL A 164 -0.88 -2.91 -7.01
C VAL A 164 0.55 -2.84 -6.48
N ILE A 165 1.05 -3.89 -5.86
CA ILE A 165 2.43 -3.99 -5.40
C ILE A 165 3.40 -3.94 -6.58
N GLY A 166 3.08 -4.60 -7.71
CA GLY A 166 3.88 -4.52 -8.94
C GLY A 166 3.94 -3.09 -9.49
N ILE A 167 2.81 -2.39 -9.57
CA ILE A 167 2.77 -0.98 -9.98
C ILE A 167 3.59 -0.12 -9.01
N THR A 168 3.41 -0.31 -7.71
CA THR A 168 4.16 0.43 -6.68
C THR A 168 5.67 0.22 -6.83
N TYR A 169 6.10 -1.02 -7.06
CA TYR A 169 7.51 -1.33 -7.29
C TYR A 169 8.07 -0.63 -8.53
N LEU A 170 7.31 -0.64 -9.64
CA LEU A 170 7.70 0.08 -10.85
C LEU A 170 7.83 1.58 -10.61
N VAL A 171 6.87 2.19 -9.90
CA VAL A 171 6.91 3.61 -9.52
C VAL A 171 8.16 3.90 -8.68
N LEU A 172 8.48 3.07 -7.69
CA LEU A 172 9.66 3.25 -6.84
C LEU A 172 10.98 3.07 -7.62
N LEU A 173 11.04 2.19 -8.63
CA LEU A 173 12.22 2.03 -9.48
C LEU A 173 12.45 3.25 -10.38
N MET A 174 11.38 3.93 -10.81
CA MET A 174 11.44 5.13 -11.65
C MET A 174 11.84 6.40 -10.89
N ILE A 175 12.08 6.31 -9.60
CA ILE A 175 12.35 7.48 -8.74
C ILE A 175 13.70 8.14 -9.02
N ASN A 176 14.69 7.41 -9.51
CA ASN A 176 16.01 7.97 -9.79
C ASN A 176 16.00 9.12 -10.82
N PRO A 177 15.29 9.02 -11.97
CA PRO A 177 15.15 10.15 -12.87
C PRO A 177 14.37 11.33 -12.24
N ILE A 178 13.34 11.05 -11.45
CA ILE A 178 12.54 12.07 -10.76
C ILE A 178 13.43 12.85 -9.76
N TYR A 179 14.23 12.14 -8.96
CA TYR A 179 15.16 12.77 -8.02
C TYR A 179 16.24 13.62 -8.70
N ARG A 180 16.76 13.16 -9.85
CA ARG A 180 17.71 13.95 -10.64
C ARG A 180 17.11 15.24 -11.18
N LEU A 181 15.83 15.20 -11.60
CA LEU A 181 15.10 16.36 -12.12
C LEU A 181 14.80 17.38 -11.01
N LEU A 182 14.34 16.93 -9.85
CA LEU A 182 13.97 17.79 -8.72
C LEU A 182 15.18 18.38 -8.00
N GLY A 183 16.31 17.68 -7.97
CA GLY A 183 17.46 18.02 -7.15
C GLY A 183 17.16 18.00 -5.64
N ARG A 184 18.17 18.34 -4.83
CA ARG A 184 18.05 18.27 -3.35
C ARG A 184 17.00 19.24 -2.79
N ARG A 185 16.95 20.48 -3.30
CA ARG A 185 15.98 21.50 -2.83
C ARG A 185 14.55 21.16 -3.24
N GLY A 186 14.35 20.80 -4.51
CA GLY A 186 13.02 20.40 -5.01
C GLY A 186 12.48 19.17 -4.28
N SER A 187 13.32 18.17 -4.06
CA SER A 187 12.96 16.99 -3.27
C SER A 187 12.48 17.34 -1.86
N THR A 188 13.16 18.25 -1.15
CA THR A 188 12.75 18.67 0.20
C THR A 188 11.41 19.41 0.19
N ILE A 189 11.16 20.26 -0.79
CA ILE A 189 9.89 20.98 -0.92
C ILE A 189 8.75 19.98 -1.18
N VAL A 190 8.93 19.06 -2.13
CA VAL A 190 7.95 18.03 -2.46
C VAL A 190 7.66 17.16 -1.23
N THR A 191 8.69 16.70 -0.51
CA THR A 191 8.52 15.92 0.73
C THR A 191 7.67 16.66 1.76
N ARG A 192 7.89 17.94 1.99
CA ARG A 192 7.13 18.72 2.98
C ARG A 192 5.67 18.92 2.57
N VAL A 193 5.42 19.17 1.27
CA VAL A 193 4.04 19.27 0.76
C VAL A 193 3.31 17.94 0.95
N PHE A 194 3.92 16.83 0.57
CA PHE A 194 3.30 15.51 0.74
C PHE A 194 3.19 15.07 2.20
N ALA A 195 4.05 15.56 3.10
CA ALA A 195 3.89 15.32 4.52
C ALA A 195 2.53 15.81 5.04
N VAL A 196 2.01 16.93 4.52
CA VAL A 196 0.67 17.42 4.86
C VAL A 196 -0.42 16.47 4.35
N PHE A 197 -0.28 15.90 3.14
CA PHE A 197 -1.22 14.90 2.64
C PHE A 197 -1.19 13.62 3.47
N ILE A 198 0.01 13.14 3.86
CA ILE A 198 0.15 11.97 4.75
C ILE A 198 -0.50 12.25 6.10
N ALA A 199 -0.34 13.47 6.67
CA ALA A 199 -1.03 13.88 7.88
C ALA A 199 -2.56 13.84 7.73
N ALA A 200 -3.08 14.33 6.60
CA ALA A 200 -4.52 14.31 6.33
C ALA A 200 -5.07 12.88 6.22
N ILE A 201 -4.35 11.98 5.54
CA ILE A 201 -4.70 10.54 5.48
C ILE A 201 -4.67 9.91 6.87
N ALA A 202 -3.66 10.22 7.67
CA ALA A 202 -3.52 9.75 9.05
C ALA A 202 -4.73 10.17 9.92
N VAL A 203 -5.11 11.44 9.84
CA VAL A 203 -6.30 11.98 10.53
C VAL A 203 -7.58 11.29 10.02
N GLN A 204 -7.69 11.04 8.70
CA GLN A 204 -8.84 10.33 8.13
C GLN A 204 -8.97 8.91 8.70
N TYR A 205 -7.86 8.17 8.86
CA TYR A 205 -7.89 6.84 9.48
C TYR A 205 -8.36 6.89 10.94
N ILE A 206 -7.90 7.89 11.71
CA ILE A 206 -8.35 8.11 13.09
C ILE A 206 -9.85 8.41 13.13
N ILE A 207 -10.33 9.32 12.27
CA ILE A 207 -11.76 9.69 12.20
C ILE A 207 -12.63 8.47 11.85
N VAL A 208 -12.25 7.69 10.85
CA VAL A 208 -12.99 6.50 10.44
C VAL A 208 -13.00 5.47 11.59
N GLY A 209 -11.86 5.26 12.23
CA GLY A 209 -11.75 4.35 13.38
C GLY A 209 -12.67 4.77 14.54
N ILE A 210 -12.68 6.05 14.91
CA ILE A 210 -13.53 6.58 16.00
C ILE A 210 -15.01 6.46 15.65
N LYS A 211 -15.42 6.86 14.43
CA LYS A 211 -16.84 6.81 14.02
C LYS A 211 -17.49 5.44 14.09
N HIS A 212 -16.71 4.36 14.03
CA HIS A 212 -17.22 3.00 14.10
C HIS A 212 -17.06 2.37 15.48
N LEU A 213 -16.46 3.07 16.44
CA LEU A 213 -16.36 2.65 17.85
C LEU A 213 -17.43 3.30 18.73
N ILE A 214 -18.01 4.40 18.26
CA ILE A 214 -19.13 5.13 18.91
C ILE A 214 -20.43 4.80 18.17
#